data_3fe5598d297c757b32226b615ab66aa1
#
_entry.id   3fe5598d297c757b32226b615ab66aa1
#
_cell.length_a   1.000
_cell.length_b   1.000
_cell.length_c   1.000
_cell.angle_alpha   90.00
_cell.angle_beta   90.00
_cell.angle_gamma   90.00
#
_symmetry.space_group_name_H-M   'P 1'
#
loop_
_entity.id
_entity.type
_entity.pdbx_description
1 polymer ?
#
loop_
_entity_poly.entity_id
_entity_poly.type
_entity_poly.pdbx_seq_one_letter_code
_entity_poly.pdbx_strand_id
1 'polypeptide(L)'
;MRLLYWNIQNGMWSGQGDNYDKFVEWVRAYDPDVCVWCEAQSIYKTGTADKMDVADRYLVGNWGELAARYGHKYWYVGGHRDNYPQVITSKYPIENVERIVGSKPDSVVTHGAGWARIEKNGKTVNIVTLHTWPQGYAFQAKDRDASRAENGGDKYRRMEMEYICNHTIHSVPGAEKQFWMMMGDFNARSSRDNWFYKYPAGDTRFLVHDYILRHTPYVDVIAGKYPGEFKTTTGGKSRIDFVYCTPPLYERITHADVVTDAYTEPVRDPAKLSNF
;
A
#
# COMPACT_ATOMS: atom_id res chain seq x y z
N MET A 1 0.90 -18.93 -6.05
CA MET A 1 1.33 -17.55 -6.34
C MET A 1 1.97 -17.00 -5.09
N ARG A 2 3.20 -16.47 -5.19
CA ARG A 2 3.88 -15.74 -4.11
C ARG A 2 3.74 -14.24 -4.39
N LEU A 3 3.27 -13.49 -3.40
CA LEU A 3 3.09 -12.05 -3.49
C LEU A 3 3.98 -11.37 -2.45
N LEU A 4 4.64 -10.29 -2.85
CA LEU A 4 5.43 -9.44 -2.00
C LEU A 4 4.86 -8.02 -2.04
N TYR A 5 4.55 -7.44 -0.89
CA TYR A 5 4.14 -6.04 -0.74
C TYR A 5 5.14 -5.29 0.14
N TRP A 6 5.47 -4.06 -0.26
CA TRP A 6 6.29 -3.17 0.56
C TRP A 6 6.05 -1.70 0.20
N ASN A 7 5.89 -0.85 1.21
CA ASN A 7 6.05 0.60 1.06
C ASN A 7 7.55 0.90 1.05
N ILE A 8 8.08 1.27 -0.11
CA ILE A 8 9.51 1.46 -0.36
C ILE A 8 10.00 2.88 -0.11
N GLN A 9 9.20 3.67 0.56
CA GLN A 9 9.53 5.04 0.99
C GLN A 9 10.25 5.88 -0.07
N ASN A 10 9.47 6.66 -0.81
CA ASN A 10 9.99 7.54 -1.88
C ASN A 10 10.85 6.82 -2.94
N GLY A 11 10.46 5.60 -3.36
CA GLY A 11 11.21 4.85 -4.36
C GLY A 11 12.58 4.40 -3.89
N MET A 12 12.82 4.30 -2.59
CA MET A 12 14.09 3.89 -1.97
C MET A 12 15.29 4.79 -2.33
N TRP A 13 15.05 6.04 -2.67
CA TRP A 13 16.14 6.95 -3.04
C TRP A 13 17.15 7.20 -1.92
N SER A 14 16.75 6.99 -0.67
CA SER A 14 17.64 7.12 0.49
C SER A 14 18.34 5.79 0.78
N GLY A 15 19.63 5.71 0.58
CA GLY A 15 20.45 4.55 0.95
C GLY A 15 20.61 3.47 -0.12
N GLN A 16 20.04 3.65 -1.31
CA GLN A 16 20.37 2.84 -2.48
C GLN A 16 21.53 3.48 -3.23
N GLY A 17 22.49 2.66 -3.65
CA GLY A 17 23.49 3.10 -4.63
C GLY A 17 22.83 3.37 -5.99
N ASP A 18 23.63 3.75 -6.96
CA ASP A 18 23.20 4.31 -8.26
C ASP A 18 22.35 3.38 -9.14
N ASN A 19 22.22 2.10 -8.81
CA ASN A 19 21.67 1.11 -9.74
C ASN A 19 20.70 0.11 -9.13
N TYR A 20 20.34 0.22 -7.86
CA TYR A 20 19.40 -0.68 -7.18
C TYR A 20 19.78 -2.17 -7.18
N ASP A 21 21.05 -2.52 -7.31
CA ASP A 21 21.51 -3.91 -7.39
C ASP A 21 21.07 -4.71 -6.14
N LYS A 22 21.25 -4.15 -4.96
CA LYS A 22 20.83 -4.79 -3.69
C LYS A 22 19.32 -5.01 -3.62
N PHE A 23 18.52 -4.07 -4.12
CA PHE A 23 17.08 -4.24 -4.22
C PHE A 23 16.70 -5.40 -5.14
N VAL A 24 17.32 -5.45 -6.31
CA VAL A 24 17.09 -6.53 -7.27
C VAL A 24 17.52 -7.89 -6.71
N GLU A 25 18.67 -7.95 -6.04
CA GLU A 25 19.17 -9.18 -5.39
C GLU A 25 18.20 -9.66 -4.30
N TRP A 26 17.75 -8.74 -3.44
CA TRP A 26 16.81 -9.03 -2.37
C TRP A 26 15.45 -9.53 -2.92
N VAL A 27 14.88 -8.85 -3.92
CA VAL A 27 13.63 -9.29 -4.55
C VAL A 27 13.79 -10.67 -5.19
N ARG A 28 14.92 -10.93 -5.87
CA ARG A 28 15.22 -12.24 -6.47
C ARG A 28 15.30 -13.35 -5.44
N ALA A 29 15.83 -13.08 -4.25
CA ALA A 29 15.92 -14.09 -3.17
C ALA A 29 14.54 -14.57 -2.71
N TYR A 30 13.53 -13.70 -2.75
CA TYR A 30 12.14 -14.06 -2.46
C TYR A 30 11.43 -14.72 -3.66
N ASP A 31 11.93 -14.52 -4.88
CA ASP A 31 11.34 -15.04 -6.13
C ASP A 31 9.82 -14.84 -6.21
N PRO A 32 9.28 -13.63 -6.00
CA PRO A 32 7.85 -13.40 -6.02
C PRO A 32 7.27 -13.59 -7.43
N ASP A 33 6.02 -14.00 -7.49
CA ASP A 33 5.23 -14.00 -8.74
C ASP A 33 4.70 -12.60 -9.06
N VAL A 34 4.39 -11.84 -8.00
CA VAL A 34 3.81 -10.50 -8.04
C VAL A 34 4.43 -9.66 -6.94
N CYS A 35 4.83 -8.44 -7.27
CA CYS A 35 5.19 -7.42 -6.28
C CYS A 35 4.23 -6.25 -6.33
N VAL A 36 3.93 -5.68 -5.17
CA VAL A 36 3.18 -4.44 -5.02
C VAL A 36 4.03 -3.46 -4.21
N TRP A 37 4.38 -2.35 -4.85
CA TRP A 37 5.23 -1.31 -4.30
C TRP A 37 4.38 -0.08 -3.99
N CYS A 38 4.42 0.40 -2.77
CA CYS A 38 3.82 1.67 -2.36
C CYS A 38 4.90 2.75 -2.29
N GLU A 39 4.55 4.02 -2.53
CA GLU A 39 5.49 5.12 -2.69
C GLU A 39 6.54 4.87 -3.79
N ALA A 40 6.09 4.27 -4.87
CA ALA A 40 6.91 3.82 -5.98
C ALA A 40 7.19 4.95 -6.99
N GLN A 41 7.71 6.08 -6.50
CA GLN A 41 8.17 7.17 -7.33
C GLN A 41 9.30 6.71 -8.27
N SER A 42 9.76 7.62 -9.08
CA SER A 42 10.86 7.36 -9.99
C SER A 42 12.11 6.89 -9.25
N ILE A 43 12.82 5.98 -9.88
CA ILE A 43 14.11 5.50 -9.40
C ILE A 43 15.14 6.59 -9.70
N TYR A 44 15.81 7.09 -8.68
CA TYR A 44 16.80 8.15 -8.81
C TYR A 44 18.20 7.57 -8.85
N LYS A 45 18.95 7.92 -9.89
CA LYS A 45 20.36 7.48 -10.01
C LYS A 45 21.29 8.32 -9.15
N THR A 46 20.95 9.58 -8.92
CA THR A 46 21.80 10.50 -8.17
C THR A 46 20.96 11.50 -7.40
N GLY A 47 21.20 11.64 -6.14
CA GLY A 47 20.64 12.72 -5.35
C GLY A 47 19.36 12.38 -4.59
N THR A 48 18.81 13.39 -4.00
CA THR A 48 17.62 13.35 -3.15
C THR A 48 16.40 13.83 -3.95
N ALA A 49 15.23 13.28 -3.67
CA ALA A 49 13.98 13.62 -4.37
C ALA A 49 13.65 15.12 -4.36
N ASP A 50 14.06 15.84 -3.33
CA ASP A 50 13.88 17.29 -3.17
C ASP A 50 14.77 18.14 -4.10
N LYS A 51 15.82 17.54 -4.69
CA LYS A 51 16.70 18.20 -5.66
C LYS A 51 16.34 17.88 -7.11
N MET A 52 15.36 17.04 -7.34
CA MET A 52 14.91 16.66 -8.68
C MET A 52 13.74 17.53 -9.13
N ASP A 53 13.63 17.74 -10.44
CA ASP A 53 12.43 18.30 -11.03
C ASP A 53 11.21 17.42 -10.65
N VAL A 54 10.07 18.05 -10.38
CA VAL A 54 8.84 17.34 -10.01
C VAL A 54 8.42 16.36 -11.10
N ALA A 55 8.58 16.72 -12.38
CA ALA A 55 8.28 15.84 -13.52
C ALA A 55 9.13 14.57 -13.51
N ASP A 56 10.41 14.68 -13.15
CA ASP A 56 11.33 13.55 -13.09
C ASP A 56 11.10 12.70 -11.83
N ARG A 57 10.67 13.34 -10.75
CA ARG A 57 10.41 12.68 -9.46
C ARG A 57 9.33 11.60 -9.55
N TYR A 58 8.34 11.79 -10.39
CA TYR A 58 7.20 10.87 -10.52
C TYR A 58 7.17 10.10 -11.83
N LEU A 59 8.29 10.00 -12.53
CA LEU A 59 8.43 9.15 -13.71
C LEU A 59 8.40 7.67 -13.29
N VAL A 60 7.33 6.98 -13.61
CA VAL A 60 7.18 5.56 -13.30
C VAL A 60 7.56 4.62 -14.45
N GLY A 61 7.96 5.17 -15.60
CA GLY A 61 8.28 4.39 -16.81
C GLY A 61 9.48 3.46 -16.66
N ASN A 62 10.46 3.82 -15.84
CA ASN A 62 11.63 3.01 -15.56
C ASN A 62 11.36 1.79 -14.68
N TRP A 63 10.17 1.64 -14.10
CA TRP A 63 9.78 0.45 -13.35
C TRP A 63 9.77 -0.82 -14.20
N GLY A 64 9.44 -0.71 -15.50
CA GLY A 64 9.53 -1.86 -16.41
C GLY A 64 10.96 -2.40 -16.55
N GLU A 65 11.94 -1.52 -16.64
CA GLU A 65 13.36 -1.91 -16.71
C GLU A 65 13.86 -2.52 -15.41
N LEU A 66 13.52 -1.91 -14.27
CA LEU A 66 13.88 -2.45 -12.96
C LEU A 66 13.21 -3.80 -12.72
N ALA A 67 11.93 -3.93 -13.02
CA ALA A 67 11.17 -5.16 -12.86
C ALA A 67 11.74 -6.32 -13.69
N ALA A 68 12.18 -6.05 -14.93
CA ALA A 68 12.82 -7.04 -15.78
C ALA A 68 14.10 -7.61 -15.15
N ARG A 69 14.83 -6.83 -14.37
CA ARG A 69 16.06 -7.27 -13.70
C ARG A 69 15.81 -8.33 -12.62
N TYR A 70 14.62 -8.34 -11.99
CA TYR A 70 14.24 -9.42 -11.06
C TYR A 70 13.21 -10.40 -11.64
N GLY A 71 13.05 -10.41 -12.98
CA GLY A 71 12.30 -11.44 -13.70
C GLY A 71 10.83 -11.13 -13.93
N HIS A 72 10.35 -9.90 -13.65
CA HIS A 72 8.98 -9.49 -13.95
C HIS A 72 8.90 -8.80 -15.32
N LYS A 73 8.00 -9.28 -16.17
CA LYS A 73 7.82 -8.79 -17.55
C LYS A 73 6.70 -7.74 -17.67
N TYR A 74 5.81 -7.68 -16.68
CA TYR A 74 4.62 -6.85 -16.71
C TYR A 74 4.62 -5.90 -15.52
N TRP A 75 4.12 -4.70 -15.73
CA TRP A 75 3.99 -3.69 -14.69
C TRP A 75 2.76 -2.80 -14.92
N TYR A 76 2.23 -2.26 -13.84
CA TYR A 76 1.04 -1.42 -13.81
C TYR A 76 1.19 -0.36 -12.74
N VAL A 77 0.73 0.87 -13.02
CA VAL A 77 0.71 1.97 -12.06
C VAL A 77 -0.71 2.21 -11.61
N GLY A 78 -0.95 2.00 -10.31
CA GLY A 78 -2.16 2.41 -9.62
C GLY A 78 -2.07 3.81 -9.06
N GLY A 79 -3.21 4.41 -8.75
CA GLY A 79 -3.28 5.73 -8.15
C GLY A 79 -2.79 6.88 -9.03
N HIS A 80 -2.44 7.97 -8.40
CA HIS A 80 -1.87 9.14 -9.07
C HIS A 80 -0.42 8.89 -9.48
N ARG A 81 -0.05 9.20 -10.72
CA ARG A 81 1.32 8.99 -11.21
C ARG A 81 2.30 10.02 -10.66
N ASP A 82 1.81 11.17 -10.28
CA ASP A 82 2.55 12.34 -9.81
C ASP A 82 2.40 12.59 -8.31
N ASN A 83 1.88 11.62 -7.56
CA ASN A 83 1.68 11.76 -6.13
C ASN A 83 1.72 10.41 -5.41
N TYR A 84 2.91 9.96 -5.03
CA TYR A 84 3.15 8.71 -4.29
C TYR A 84 2.47 7.49 -4.92
N PRO A 85 2.77 7.15 -6.18
CA PRO A 85 2.11 6.09 -6.92
C PRO A 85 2.34 4.72 -6.29
N GLN A 86 1.44 3.79 -6.60
CA GLN A 86 1.64 2.38 -6.35
C GLN A 86 1.97 1.69 -7.67
N VAL A 87 2.88 0.72 -7.63
CA VAL A 87 3.26 -0.05 -8.80
C VAL A 87 3.09 -1.54 -8.51
N ILE A 88 2.40 -2.24 -9.41
CA ILE A 88 2.36 -3.70 -9.44
C ILE A 88 3.33 -4.17 -10.51
N THR A 89 4.19 -5.12 -10.18
CA THR A 89 5.02 -5.83 -11.17
C THR A 89 4.75 -7.33 -11.11
N SER A 90 4.82 -8.04 -12.23
CA SER A 90 4.39 -9.44 -12.29
C SER A 90 5.17 -10.25 -13.34
N LYS A 91 5.35 -11.54 -13.05
CA LYS A 91 5.76 -12.55 -14.05
C LYS A 91 4.66 -12.85 -15.06
N TYR A 92 3.40 -12.59 -14.70
CA TYR A 92 2.20 -12.88 -15.49
C TYR A 92 1.57 -11.61 -16.04
N PRO A 93 0.84 -11.68 -17.15
CA PRO A 93 0.10 -10.53 -17.67
C PRO A 93 -0.77 -9.86 -16.63
N ILE A 94 -0.80 -8.54 -16.66
CA ILE A 94 -1.60 -7.69 -15.79
C ILE A 94 -2.71 -7.08 -16.64
N GLU A 95 -3.97 -7.37 -16.32
CA GLU A 95 -5.12 -6.63 -16.82
C GLU A 95 -5.32 -5.40 -15.93
N ASN A 96 -5.20 -4.22 -16.52
CA ASN A 96 -5.52 -2.97 -15.85
C ASN A 96 -7.03 -2.77 -15.88
N VAL A 97 -7.71 -2.90 -14.74
CA VAL A 97 -9.15 -2.75 -14.64
C VAL A 97 -9.52 -1.29 -14.39
N GLU A 98 -9.00 -0.71 -13.32
CA GLU A 98 -9.29 0.68 -12.98
C GLU A 98 -8.11 1.34 -12.23
N ARG A 99 -7.83 2.57 -12.58
CA ARG A 99 -6.96 3.46 -11.82
C ARG A 99 -7.82 4.49 -11.10
N ILE A 100 -7.93 4.35 -9.79
CA ILE A 100 -8.83 5.10 -8.93
C ILE A 100 -8.10 6.35 -8.43
N VAL A 101 -8.40 7.48 -9.06
CA VAL A 101 -7.75 8.77 -8.75
C VAL A 101 -8.74 9.86 -8.31
N GLY A 102 -10.03 9.50 -8.23
CA GLY A 102 -11.10 10.46 -8.00
C GLY A 102 -11.34 11.38 -9.20
N SER A 103 -12.37 12.17 -9.12
CA SER A 103 -12.69 13.22 -10.10
C SER A 103 -12.45 14.59 -9.50
N LYS A 104 -11.82 15.51 -10.24
CA LYS A 104 -11.79 16.92 -9.87
C LYS A 104 -13.19 17.54 -10.10
N PRO A 105 -13.64 18.50 -9.25
CA PRO A 105 -12.95 19.09 -8.10
C PRO A 105 -13.02 18.30 -6.79
N ASP A 106 -13.83 17.24 -6.73
CA ASP A 106 -14.18 16.53 -5.49
C ASP A 106 -13.33 15.26 -5.29
N SER A 107 -12.03 15.32 -5.64
CA SER A 107 -11.15 14.19 -5.45
C SER A 107 -11.11 13.77 -3.97
N VAL A 108 -11.71 12.62 -3.68
CA VAL A 108 -11.74 12.05 -2.33
C VAL A 108 -10.44 11.32 -2.03
N VAL A 109 -9.74 10.84 -3.05
CA VAL A 109 -8.50 10.07 -2.89
C VAL A 109 -7.27 10.95 -3.16
N THR A 110 -6.29 10.89 -2.28
CA THR A 110 -5.08 11.72 -2.35
C THR A 110 -3.98 11.09 -3.20
N HIS A 111 -3.52 9.91 -2.82
CA HIS A 111 -2.52 9.16 -3.59
C HIS A 111 -3.18 8.17 -4.55
N GLY A 112 -4.45 7.87 -4.31
CA GLY A 112 -5.26 7.00 -5.14
C GLY A 112 -5.08 5.51 -4.86
N ALA A 113 -5.68 4.73 -5.73
CA ALA A 113 -5.62 3.28 -5.71
C ALA A 113 -5.59 2.72 -7.13
N GLY A 114 -5.34 1.43 -7.26
CA GLY A 114 -5.40 0.73 -8.53
C GLY A 114 -6.06 -0.62 -8.37
N TRP A 115 -6.85 -1.02 -9.35
CA TRP A 115 -7.41 -2.35 -9.46
C TRP A 115 -6.88 -3.03 -10.71
N ALA A 116 -6.20 -4.16 -10.52
CA ALA A 116 -5.67 -4.99 -11.57
C ALA A 116 -6.11 -6.45 -11.38
N ARG A 117 -6.10 -7.22 -12.47
CA ARG A 117 -6.31 -8.66 -12.44
C ARG A 117 -5.07 -9.38 -12.93
N ILE A 118 -4.73 -10.47 -12.28
CA ILE A 118 -3.65 -11.35 -12.69
C ILE A 118 -4.17 -12.77 -12.73
N GLU A 119 -3.99 -13.43 -13.88
CA GLU A 119 -4.35 -14.83 -14.04
C GLU A 119 -3.09 -15.72 -13.89
N LYS A 120 -3.23 -16.79 -13.12
CA LYS A 120 -2.25 -17.86 -13.02
C LYS A 120 -2.97 -19.21 -12.99
N ASN A 121 -2.66 -20.10 -13.93
CA ASN A 121 -3.20 -21.46 -14.00
C ASN A 121 -4.75 -21.49 -14.00
N GLY A 122 -5.38 -20.63 -14.81
CA GLY A 122 -6.83 -20.53 -14.95
C GLY A 122 -7.55 -19.93 -13.72
N LYS A 123 -6.82 -19.31 -12.80
CA LYS A 123 -7.39 -18.63 -11.64
C LYS A 123 -7.02 -17.16 -11.67
N THR A 124 -8.04 -16.32 -11.64
CA THR A 124 -7.90 -14.86 -11.61
C THR A 124 -7.89 -14.37 -10.17
N VAL A 125 -6.91 -13.52 -9.83
CA VAL A 125 -6.86 -12.78 -8.57
C VAL A 125 -7.02 -11.30 -8.89
N ASN A 126 -7.98 -10.66 -8.24
CA ASN A 126 -8.16 -9.22 -8.25
C ASN A 126 -7.24 -8.62 -7.19
N ILE A 127 -6.40 -7.67 -7.59
CA ILE A 127 -5.44 -6.99 -6.71
C ILE A 127 -5.82 -5.52 -6.67
N VAL A 128 -6.15 -5.04 -5.48
CA VAL A 128 -6.34 -3.61 -5.19
C VAL A 128 -5.13 -3.11 -4.42
N THR A 129 -4.43 -2.14 -4.97
CA THR A 129 -3.34 -1.45 -4.29
C THR A 129 -3.76 -0.05 -3.93
N LEU A 130 -3.32 0.47 -2.79
CA LEU A 130 -3.70 1.79 -2.31
C LEU A 130 -2.62 2.44 -1.46
N HIS A 131 -2.73 3.76 -1.32
CA HIS A 131 -2.01 4.55 -0.34
C HIS A 131 -2.94 5.67 0.13
N THR A 132 -3.31 5.69 1.40
CA THR A 132 -4.22 6.70 1.94
C THR A 132 -3.47 7.91 2.50
N TRP A 133 -4.19 8.99 2.79
CA TRP A 133 -3.67 10.24 3.29
C TRP A 133 -2.86 10.07 4.59
N PRO A 134 -1.58 10.51 4.67
CA PRO A 134 -0.72 10.24 5.83
C PRO A 134 -0.90 11.19 7.01
N GLN A 135 -1.50 12.37 6.80
CA GLN A 135 -1.50 13.43 7.82
C GLN A 135 -2.62 13.29 8.84
N GLY A 136 -2.43 13.86 10.03
CA GLY A 136 -3.43 13.87 11.09
C GLY A 136 -4.60 14.85 10.85
N TYR A 137 -4.50 15.74 9.85
CA TYR A 137 -5.55 16.66 9.44
C TYR A 137 -6.18 16.21 8.12
N ALA A 138 -7.41 16.62 7.84
CA ALA A 138 -8.09 16.33 6.58
C ALA A 138 -7.37 16.98 5.40
N PHE A 139 -7.36 16.31 4.26
CA PHE A 139 -6.84 16.89 3.03
C PHE A 139 -7.58 18.18 2.68
N GLN A 140 -6.84 19.21 2.29
CA GLN A 140 -7.36 20.56 2.01
C GLN A 140 -8.03 21.28 3.21
N ALA A 141 -7.77 20.86 4.45
CA ALA A 141 -8.25 21.56 5.62
C ALA A 141 -7.74 23.03 5.64
N LYS A 142 -8.67 23.98 5.79
CA LYS A 142 -8.34 25.41 5.88
C LYS A 142 -7.59 25.73 7.17
N ASP A 143 -8.02 25.13 8.27
CA ASP A 143 -7.34 25.17 9.57
C ASP A 143 -6.86 23.74 9.91
N ARG A 144 -5.56 23.53 9.78
CA ARG A 144 -4.96 22.21 10.01
C ARG A 144 -4.93 21.82 11.48
N ASP A 145 -4.79 22.78 12.38
CA ASP A 145 -4.69 22.52 13.81
C ASP A 145 -6.07 22.20 14.40
N ALA A 146 -7.10 22.94 14.02
CA ALA A 146 -8.48 22.56 14.33
C ALA A 146 -8.83 21.17 13.78
N SER A 147 -8.44 20.90 12.53
CA SER A 147 -8.68 19.59 11.92
C SER A 147 -7.96 18.45 12.65
N ARG A 148 -6.72 18.66 13.11
CA ARG A 148 -6.00 17.67 13.94
C ARG A 148 -6.71 17.42 15.27
N ALA A 149 -7.18 18.48 15.93
CA ALA A 149 -7.89 18.37 17.20
C ALA A 149 -9.18 17.52 17.08
N GLU A 150 -9.78 17.51 15.89
CA GLU A 150 -10.99 16.74 15.58
C GLU A 150 -10.69 15.35 14.96
N ASN A 151 -9.43 14.93 14.88
CA ASN A 151 -8.99 13.71 14.15
C ASN A 151 -9.44 13.71 12.68
N GLY A 152 -9.33 14.87 12.03
CA GLY A 152 -9.81 15.06 10.67
C GLY A 152 -9.11 14.16 9.64
N GLY A 153 -7.82 13.82 9.86
CA GLY A 153 -7.09 12.91 9.00
C GLY A 153 -7.65 11.49 9.02
N ASP A 154 -8.04 10.97 10.20
CA ASP A 154 -8.65 9.64 10.33
C ASP A 154 -10.02 9.59 9.65
N LYS A 155 -10.83 10.62 9.84
CA LYS A 155 -12.14 10.76 9.19
C LYS A 155 -12.00 10.82 7.67
N TYR A 156 -10.99 11.55 7.19
CA TYR A 156 -10.72 11.68 5.76
C TYR A 156 -10.28 10.34 5.15
N ARG A 157 -9.31 9.62 5.77
CA ARG A 157 -8.89 8.28 5.33
C ARG A 157 -10.07 7.29 5.26
N ARG A 158 -10.99 7.38 6.19
CA ARG A 158 -12.20 6.55 6.17
C ARG A 158 -13.06 6.87 4.92
N MET A 159 -13.17 8.13 4.50
CA MET A 159 -13.86 8.51 3.25
C MET A 159 -13.13 7.98 2.01
N GLU A 160 -11.79 8.09 1.98
CA GLU A 160 -10.98 7.48 0.91
C GLU A 160 -11.24 5.98 0.80
N MET A 161 -11.27 5.28 1.92
CA MET A 161 -11.49 3.84 1.94
C MET A 161 -12.87 3.45 1.43
N GLU A 162 -13.91 4.17 1.83
CA GLU A 162 -15.26 3.95 1.31
C GLU A 162 -15.32 4.15 -0.20
N TYR A 163 -14.69 5.22 -0.69
CA TYR A 163 -14.62 5.50 -2.13
C TYR A 163 -13.91 4.37 -2.88
N ILE A 164 -12.75 3.92 -2.39
CA ILE A 164 -11.98 2.82 -3.00
C ILE A 164 -12.80 1.52 -3.01
N CYS A 165 -13.47 1.17 -1.91
CA CYS A 165 -14.29 -0.03 -1.83
C CYS A 165 -15.49 0.03 -2.80
N ASN A 166 -16.11 1.20 -2.97
CA ASN A 166 -17.22 1.40 -3.91
C ASN A 166 -16.79 1.24 -5.37
N HIS A 167 -15.54 1.57 -5.70
CA HIS A 167 -14.96 1.36 -7.02
C HIS A 167 -14.35 -0.03 -7.25
N THR A 168 -14.27 -0.86 -6.22
CA THR A 168 -13.63 -2.18 -6.29
C THR A 168 -14.58 -3.27 -5.82
N ILE A 169 -14.46 -3.72 -4.59
CA ILE A 169 -15.16 -4.89 -4.05
C ILE A 169 -16.70 -4.74 -4.10
N HIS A 170 -17.23 -3.54 -3.92
CA HIS A 170 -18.67 -3.28 -3.96
C HIS A 170 -19.20 -3.11 -5.39
N SER A 171 -18.35 -2.79 -6.38
CA SER A 171 -18.75 -2.59 -7.77
C SER A 171 -19.03 -3.90 -8.52
N VAL A 172 -18.58 -5.04 -7.96
CA VAL A 172 -18.66 -6.34 -8.63
C VAL A 172 -19.64 -7.26 -7.90
N PRO A 173 -20.77 -7.64 -8.52
CA PRO A 173 -21.68 -8.63 -7.94
C PRO A 173 -20.98 -9.97 -7.67
N GLY A 174 -21.16 -10.51 -6.46
CA GLY A 174 -20.57 -11.79 -6.10
C GLY A 174 -19.05 -11.74 -5.83
N ALA A 175 -18.47 -10.56 -5.63
CA ALA A 175 -17.05 -10.39 -5.36
C ALA A 175 -16.59 -11.17 -4.12
N GLU A 176 -17.48 -11.37 -3.13
CA GLU A 176 -17.19 -12.14 -1.91
C GLU A 176 -16.86 -13.62 -2.19
N LYS A 177 -17.25 -14.14 -3.36
CA LYS A 177 -16.98 -15.52 -3.82
C LYS A 177 -15.76 -15.61 -4.73
N GLN A 178 -15.17 -14.50 -5.09
CA GLN A 178 -14.01 -14.39 -5.97
C GLN A 178 -12.72 -14.21 -5.16
N PHE A 179 -11.57 -14.31 -5.81
CA PHE A 179 -10.27 -14.05 -5.21
C PHE A 179 -9.94 -12.58 -5.32
N TRP A 180 -10.04 -11.86 -4.21
CA TRP A 180 -9.65 -10.47 -4.07
C TRP A 180 -8.58 -10.31 -3.01
N MET A 181 -7.60 -9.47 -3.29
CA MET A 181 -6.65 -8.93 -2.34
C MET A 181 -6.67 -7.42 -2.38
N MET A 182 -6.63 -6.77 -1.23
CA MET A 182 -6.43 -5.34 -1.09
C MET A 182 -5.23 -5.12 -0.18
N MET A 183 -4.26 -4.32 -0.61
CA MET A 183 -3.04 -4.06 0.13
C MET A 183 -2.50 -2.66 -0.11
N GLY A 184 -1.79 -2.15 0.87
CA GLY A 184 -1.21 -0.83 0.81
C GLY A 184 -0.81 -0.28 2.17
N ASP A 185 -0.35 0.96 2.16
CA ASP A 185 -0.22 1.79 3.34
C ASP A 185 -1.56 2.50 3.61
N PHE A 186 -2.22 2.08 4.67
CA PHE A 186 -3.51 2.63 5.09
C PHE A 186 -3.36 3.85 5.99
N ASN A 187 -2.15 4.16 6.44
CA ASN A 187 -1.87 5.24 7.40
C ASN A 187 -2.83 5.26 8.61
N ALA A 188 -3.38 4.11 8.95
CA ALA A 188 -4.41 3.92 9.98
C ALA A 188 -4.12 2.65 10.78
N ARG A 189 -4.67 2.56 12.00
CA ARG A 189 -4.53 1.42 12.89
C ARG A 189 -5.81 0.60 12.92
N SER A 190 -5.67 -0.71 13.17
CA SER A 190 -6.82 -1.61 13.29
C SER A 190 -7.25 -1.77 14.74
N SER A 191 -8.57 -1.78 14.98
CA SER A 191 -9.15 -2.11 16.29
C SER A 191 -8.83 -3.55 16.72
N ARG A 192 -8.53 -4.46 15.77
CA ARG A 192 -8.06 -5.81 16.06
C ARG A 192 -6.73 -5.84 16.81
N ASP A 193 -5.90 -4.79 16.67
CA ASP A 193 -4.64 -4.64 17.37
C ASP A 193 -4.76 -3.82 18.66
N ASN A 194 -5.97 -3.43 19.06
CA ASN A 194 -6.14 -2.55 20.21
C ASN A 194 -5.74 -3.21 21.55
N TRP A 195 -5.69 -4.52 21.61
CA TRP A 195 -5.10 -5.23 22.75
C TRP A 195 -3.62 -4.84 22.98
N PHE A 196 -2.92 -4.46 21.91
CA PHE A 196 -1.55 -3.94 21.94
C PHE A 196 -1.51 -2.43 22.17
N TYR A 197 -2.30 -1.65 21.40
CA TYR A 197 -2.26 -0.18 21.44
C TYR A 197 -2.87 0.43 22.71
N LYS A 198 -3.90 -0.19 23.26
CA LYS A 198 -4.62 0.29 24.47
C LYS A 198 -5.30 1.66 24.31
N TYR A 199 -5.76 1.98 23.11
CA TYR A 199 -6.55 3.20 22.87
C TYR A 199 -7.98 3.07 23.42
N PRO A 200 -8.66 4.21 23.71
CA PRO A 200 -10.07 4.20 24.09
C PRO A 200 -10.96 3.47 23.08
N ALA A 201 -12.06 2.92 23.55
CA ALA A 201 -13.06 2.35 22.67
C ALA A 201 -13.64 3.45 21.74
N GLY A 202 -13.76 3.13 20.45
CA GLY A 202 -14.25 4.09 19.45
C GLY A 202 -13.22 5.14 19.02
N ASP A 203 -11.94 4.94 19.31
CA ASP A 203 -10.89 5.84 18.84
C ASP A 203 -10.90 5.97 17.31
N THR A 204 -10.77 7.20 16.82
CA THR A 204 -10.87 7.52 15.38
C THR A 204 -9.78 6.87 14.54
N ARG A 205 -8.65 6.50 15.14
CA ARG A 205 -7.55 5.76 14.45
C ARG A 205 -8.00 4.43 13.87
N PHE A 206 -9.16 3.90 14.33
CA PHE A 206 -9.71 2.62 13.87
C PHE A 206 -10.74 2.76 12.75
N LEU A 207 -11.20 3.96 12.41
CA LEU A 207 -12.30 4.20 11.48
C LEU A 207 -12.13 3.51 10.12
N VAL A 208 -10.91 3.49 9.57
CA VAL A 208 -10.60 2.86 8.28
C VAL A 208 -10.83 1.36 8.34
N HIS A 209 -10.18 0.69 9.28
CA HIS A 209 -10.22 -0.77 9.38
C HIS A 209 -11.56 -1.26 9.92
N ASP A 210 -12.20 -0.50 10.81
CA ASP A 210 -13.57 -0.81 11.25
C ASP A 210 -14.57 -0.74 10.09
N TYR A 211 -14.39 0.21 9.16
CA TYR A 211 -15.19 0.24 7.94
C TYR A 211 -14.97 -1.01 7.09
N ILE A 212 -13.72 -1.37 6.81
CA ILE A 212 -13.39 -2.55 6.01
C ILE A 212 -14.00 -3.81 6.63
N LEU A 213 -13.80 -4.01 7.93
CA LEU A 213 -14.23 -5.22 8.62
C LEU A 213 -15.76 -5.35 8.76
N ARG A 214 -16.50 -4.22 8.73
CA ARG A 214 -17.97 -4.22 8.88
C ARG A 214 -18.71 -4.17 7.55
N HIS A 215 -18.11 -3.59 6.52
CA HIS A 215 -18.81 -3.29 5.26
C HIS A 215 -18.25 -4.06 4.05
N THR A 216 -17.21 -4.86 4.22
CA THR A 216 -16.65 -5.67 3.16
C THR A 216 -16.48 -7.13 3.60
N PRO A 217 -16.34 -8.07 2.67
CA PRO A 217 -16.03 -9.47 3.00
C PRO A 217 -14.55 -9.69 3.37
N TYR A 218 -13.75 -8.67 3.42
CA TYR A 218 -12.30 -8.79 3.61
C TYR A 218 -11.92 -9.31 4.99
N VAL A 219 -10.93 -10.19 5.01
CA VAL A 219 -10.24 -10.73 6.19
C VAL A 219 -8.84 -10.13 6.24
N ASP A 220 -8.43 -9.64 7.41
CA ASP A 220 -7.05 -9.24 7.67
C ASP A 220 -6.15 -10.48 7.70
N VAL A 221 -5.25 -10.59 6.71
CA VAL A 221 -4.45 -11.79 6.51
C VAL A 221 -3.49 -12.02 7.67
N ILE A 222 -2.77 -10.99 8.10
CA ILE A 222 -1.75 -11.12 9.16
C ILE A 222 -2.40 -11.37 10.51
N ALA A 223 -3.41 -10.59 10.90
CA ALA A 223 -4.11 -10.83 12.17
C ALA A 223 -4.81 -12.18 12.21
N GLY A 224 -5.26 -12.69 11.07
CA GLY A 224 -5.88 -14.01 10.99
C GLY A 224 -4.88 -15.17 11.07
N LYS A 225 -3.66 -15.00 10.54
CA LYS A 225 -2.59 -16.02 10.61
C LYS A 225 -1.85 -16.03 11.96
N TYR A 226 -1.80 -14.89 12.63
CA TYR A 226 -1.08 -14.69 13.90
C TYR A 226 -2.00 -14.13 14.99
N PRO A 227 -3.03 -14.87 15.42
CA PRO A 227 -3.96 -14.38 16.44
C PRO A 227 -3.22 -14.15 17.76
N GLY A 228 -3.34 -12.94 18.31
CA GLY A 228 -2.67 -12.57 19.56
C GLY A 228 -1.19 -12.13 19.41
N GLU A 229 -0.63 -12.13 18.20
CA GLU A 229 0.69 -11.58 17.92
C GLU A 229 0.58 -10.22 17.24
N PHE A 230 1.36 -9.24 17.72
CA PHE A 230 1.47 -7.96 17.06
C PHE A 230 2.65 -7.97 16.08
N LYS A 231 2.35 -7.85 14.79
CA LYS A 231 3.35 -7.75 13.72
C LYS A 231 3.45 -6.30 13.27
N THR A 232 4.52 -5.60 13.66
CA THR A 232 4.76 -4.22 13.22
C THR A 232 5.15 -4.16 11.73
N THR A 233 4.72 -3.11 11.04
CA THR A 233 5.14 -2.83 9.65
C THR A 233 5.98 -1.55 9.55
N THR A 234 6.22 -0.86 10.67
CA THR A 234 7.02 0.36 10.72
C THR A 234 8.08 0.28 11.80
N GLY A 235 9.15 1.06 11.66
CA GLY A 235 10.16 1.21 12.69
C GLY A 235 9.64 1.84 14.01
N GLY A 236 8.45 2.44 13.99
CA GLY A 236 7.78 3.08 15.14
C GLY A 236 6.86 2.17 15.94
N LYS A 237 6.93 0.85 15.76
CA LYS A 237 6.05 -0.14 16.42
C LYS A 237 4.57 0.07 16.12
N SER A 238 4.24 0.44 14.90
CA SER A 238 2.86 0.47 14.41
C SER A 238 2.67 -0.48 13.23
N ARG A 239 1.43 -0.89 13.02
CA ARG A 239 1.01 -1.61 11.83
C ARG A 239 0.05 -0.69 11.08
N ILE A 240 0.50 -0.18 9.95
CA ILE A 240 -0.26 0.70 9.06
C ILE A 240 -0.31 0.17 7.63
N ASP A 241 0.54 -0.81 7.33
CA ASP A 241 0.51 -1.58 6.09
C ASP A 241 -0.27 -2.87 6.31
N PHE A 242 -1.21 -3.14 5.44
CA PHE A 242 -2.10 -4.28 5.57
C PHE A 242 -2.27 -5.04 4.26
N VAL A 243 -2.57 -6.32 4.41
CA VAL A 243 -3.05 -7.18 3.34
C VAL A 243 -4.39 -7.77 3.78
N TYR A 244 -5.42 -7.43 3.04
CA TYR A 244 -6.75 -8.00 3.17
C TYR A 244 -7.06 -8.94 2.02
N CYS A 245 -7.86 -9.98 2.24
CA CYS A 245 -8.36 -10.80 1.16
C CYS A 245 -9.77 -11.34 1.47
N THR A 246 -10.47 -11.77 0.41
CA THR A 246 -11.75 -12.46 0.57
C THR A 246 -11.58 -13.84 1.18
N PRO A 247 -12.59 -14.39 1.90
CA PRO A 247 -12.53 -15.70 2.53
C PRO A 247 -12.10 -16.83 1.59
N PRO A 248 -12.61 -16.96 0.36
CA PRO A 248 -12.17 -18.02 -0.55
C PRO A 248 -10.68 -17.97 -0.90
N LEU A 249 -10.08 -16.77 -0.90
CA LEU A 249 -8.65 -16.62 -1.10
C LEU A 249 -7.88 -16.88 0.21
N TYR A 250 -8.40 -16.43 1.35
CA TYR A 250 -7.78 -16.63 2.67
C TYR A 250 -7.57 -18.12 2.98
N GLU A 251 -8.54 -18.96 2.67
CA GLU A 251 -8.47 -20.42 2.84
C GLU A 251 -7.35 -21.07 2.01
N ARG A 252 -6.90 -20.41 0.94
CA ARG A 252 -5.83 -20.88 0.06
C ARG A 252 -4.45 -20.32 0.38
N ILE A 253 -4.36 -19.38 1.33
CA ILE A 253 -3.08 -18.84 1.79
C ILE A 253 -2.40 -19.86 2.70
N THR A 254 -1.35 -20.47 2.19
CA THR A 254 -0.55 -21.46 2.93
C THR A 254 0.46 -20.81 3.86
N HIS A 255 0.95 -19.60 3.51
CA HIS A 255 1.92 -18.86 4.29
C HIS A 255 1.71 -17.35 4.09
N ALA A 256 1.80 -16.58 5.16
CA ALA A 256 1.88 -15.13 5.14
C ALA A 256 2.71 -14.67 6.34
N ASP A 257 3.56 -13.69 6.17
CA ASP A 257 4.32 -13.10 7.26
C ASP A 257 4.72 -11.65 6.94
N VAL A 258 5.17 -10.94 7.97
CA VAL A 258 5.83 -9.63 7.84
C VAL A 258 7.34 -9.88 7.79
N VAL A 259 7.96 -9.46 6.68
CA VAL A 259 9.40 -9.58 6.48
C VAL A 259 10.13 -8.59 7.41
N THR A 260 11.11 -9.09 8.14
CA THR A 260 11.92 -8.32 9.11
C THR A 260 13.41 -8.39 8.79
N ASP A 261 13.75 -8.53 7.52
CA ASP A 261 15.16 -8.54 7.08
C ASP A 261 15.82 -7.19 7.36
N ALA A 262 17.09 -7.21 7.72
CA ALA A 262 17.86 -5.98 7.94
C ALA A 262 17.83 -5.01 6.73
N TYR A 263 17.70 -5.55 5.52
CA TYR A 263 17.56 -4.75 4.31
C TYR A 263 16.27 -3.90 4.28
N THR A 264 15.19 -4.37 4.90
CA THR A 264 13.89 -3.67 4.95
C THR A 264 13.76 -2.73 6.15
N GLU A 265 14.74 -2.71 7.05
CA GLU A 265 14.74 -1.76 8.16
C GLU A 265 14.98 -0.34 7.64
N PRO A 266 14.18 0.64 8.11
CA PRO A 266 14.40 2.03 7.71
C PRO A 266 15.78 2.47 8.16
N VAL A 267 16.57 2.99 7.22
CA VAL A 267 17.85 3.64 7.53
C VAL A 267 17.52 4.89 8.34
N ARG A 268 17.68 4.81 9.63
CA ARG A 268 17.56 5.95 10.53
C ARG A 268 18.78 6.85 10.35
N ASP A 269 18.73 7.72 9.36
CA ASP A 269 19.65 8.86 9.31
C ASP A 269 19.11 9.96 10.24
N PRO A 270 19.76 10.24 11.38
CA PRO A 270 19.30 11.26 12.31
C PRO A 270 19.18 12.65 11.67
N ALA A 271 19.94 12.93 10.61
CA ALA A 271 19.88 14.20 9.88
C ALA A 271 18.61 14.34 9.01
N LYS A 272 17.90 13.25 8.73
CA LYS A 272 16.69 13.23 7.88
C LYS A 272 15.38 13.13 8.68
N LEU A 273 15.46 12.91 10.01
CA LEU A 273 14.28 12.85 10.88
C LEU A 273 13.68 14.22 11.23
N SER A 274 14.29 15.32 10.81
CA SER A 274 13.83 16.67 11.14
C SER A 274 12.71 17.22 10.24
N ASN A 275 12.22 16.45 9.28
CA ASN A 275 11.21 16.92 8.30
C ASN A 275 9.92 16.07 8.26
N PHE A 276 9.61 15.33 9.33
CA PHE A 276 8.33 14.64 9.47
C PHE A 276 7.57 15.09 10.70
#